data_c6d9b4f01489ad4f6efe1d5477af892c
#
_entry.id   c6d9b4f01489ad4f6efe1d5477af892c
#
_cell.length_a   1.000
_cell.length_b   1.000
_cell.length_c   1.000
_cell.angle_alpha   90.00
_cell.angle_beta   90.00
_cell.angle_gamma   90.00
#
_symmetry.space_group_name_H-M   'P 1'
#
loop_
_entity.id
_entity.type
_entity.pdbx_description
1 polymer ?
#
loop_
_entity_poly.entity_id
_entity_poly.type
_entity_poly.pdbx_seq_one_letter_code
_entity_poly.pdbx_strand_id
1 'polypeptide(L)'
;RSYIERHGLRWSVVESLPVTETIKYGGPDRDEQIEIYKQSMRNLAAEGIHTICYNFMPVLDWARTDLMHPNADGTSNLYFSFAHFAYFDIHILKREGAVEDWRKFKIEGVERDILAEVETIRQTMTQEQEQQLIENIVIKTQGFVSGNFKEGEKHPVELFRRLLALYKDIDTDKLRENMKYFLSAIMPVCDECDI
;
A
#
# COMPACT_ATOMS: atom_id res chain seq x y z
N ARG A 1 -16.58 10.48 -16.23
CA ARG A 1 -17.99 10.11 -16.06
C ARG A 1 -18.67 9.94 -17.41
N SER A 2 -18.74 10.98 -18.26
CA SER A 2 -19.44 10.95 -19.57
C SER A 2 -18.99 9.83 -20.50
N TYR A 3 -17.73 9.38 -20.45
CA TYR A 3 -17.26 8.23 -21.22
C TYR A 3 -17.93 6.94 -20.75
N ILE A 4 -17.98 6.70 -19.44
CA ILE A 4 -18.60 5.53 -18.81
C ILE A 4 -20.11 5.47 -19.13
N GLU A 5 -20.79 6.59 -18.97
CA GLU A 5 -22.25 6.70 -19.20
C GLU A 5 -22.63 6.47 -20.68
N ARG A 6 -21.81 6.93 -21.63
CA ARG A 6 -22.02 6.64 -23.06
C ARG A 6 -21.94 5.16 -23.42
N HIS A 7 -21.29 4.35 -22.57
CA HIS A 7 -21.23 2.89 -22.73
C HIS A 7 -22.28 2.15 -21.90
N GLY A 8 -23.32 2.86 -21.42
CA GLY A 8 -24.43 2.24 -20.67
C GLY A 8 -24.07 1.82 -19.24
N LEU A 9 -22.94 2.28 -18.70
CA LEU A 9 -22.49 2.00 -17.36
C LEU A 9 -22.69 3.22 -16.44
N ARG A 10 -22.83 2.98 -15.15
CA ARG A 10 -22.93 4.01 -14.12
C ARG A 10 -21.67 3.96 -13.25
N TRP A 11 -21.01 5.10 -13.09
CA TRP A 11 -19.94 5.28 -12.13
C TRP A 11 -20.51 5.74 -10.79
N SER A 12 -20.59 4.87 -9.81
CA SER A 12 -21.24 5.13 -8.52
C SER A 12 -20.29 5.13 -7.33
N VAL A 13 -19.09 4.60 -7.48
CA VAL A 13 -18.08 4.48 -6.41
C VAL A 13 -16.72 4.86 -6.94
N VAL A 14 -15.94 5.57 -6.14
CA VAL A 14 -14.50 5.77 -6.34
C VAL A 14 -13.74 4.86 -5.38
N GLU A 15 -12.97 3.95 -5.92
CA GLU A 15 -11.98 3.16 -5.19
C GLU A 15 -10.60 3.36 -5.83
N SER A 16 -9.65 3.96 -5.17
CA SER A 16 -9.74 4.64 -3.88
C SER A 16 -9.25 6.07 -4.06
N LEU A 17 -9.83 7.02 -3.32
CA LEU A 17 -9.25 8.36 -3.25
C LEU A 17 -8.00 8.30 -2.37
N PRO A 18 -6.78 8.61 -2.91
CA PRO A 18 -5.55 8.40 -2.19
C PRO A 18 -5.41 9.29 -0.96
N VAL A 19 -5.07 8.71 0.18
CA VAL A 19 -4.61 9.43 1.38
C VAL A 19 -3.10 9.48 1.34
N THR A 20 -2.51 10.67 1.30
CA THR A 20 -1.05 10.86 1.21
C THR A 20 -0.33 10.40 2.47
N GLU A 21 0.95 10.01 2.33
CA GLU A 21 1.74 9.56 3.48
C GLU A 21 1.82 10.61 4.58
N THR A 22 1.96 11.90 4.22
CA THR A 22 2.02 12.98 5.20
C THR A 22 0.78 13.07 6.10
N ILE A 23 -0.40 12.73 5.60
CA ILE A 23 -1.62 12.61 6.42
C ILE A 23 -1.48 11.44 7.38
N LYS A 24 -0.99 10.30 6.90
CA LYS A 24 -0.91 9.06 7.69
C LYS A 24 0.11 9.15 8.83
N TYR A 25 1.30 9.69 8.59
CA TYR A 25 2.30 9.85 9.67
C TYR A 25 2.18 11.17 10.45
N GLY A 26 1.28 12.08 10.04
CA GLY A 26 1.07 13.36 10.72
C GLY A 26 2.16 14.40 10.41
N GLY A 27 2.59 14.49 9.15
CA GLY A 27 3.63 15.39 8.69
C GLY A 27 3.25 16.87 8.71
N PRO A 28 4.21 17.77 8.42
CA PRO A 28 4.04 19.22 8.59
C PRO A 28 3.03 19.83 7.60
N ASP A 29 2.86 19.24 6.42
CA ASP A 29 1.94 19.65 5.36
C ASP A 29 0.60 18.88 5.40
N ARG A 30 0.35 18.13 6.49
CA ARG A 30 -0.84 17.29 6.65
C ARG A 30 -2.13 18.05 6.38
N ASP A 31 -2.28 19.25 6.95
CA ASP A 31 -3.53 20.01 6.86
C ASP A 31 -3.79 20.54 5.44
N GLU A 32 -2.73 20.94 4.74
CA GLU A 32 -2.82 21.29 3.31
C GLU A 32 -3.29 20.09 2.46
N GLN A 33 -2.72 18.92 2.71
CA GLN A 33 -3.11 17.70 2.00
C GLN A 33 -4.55 17.26 2.33
N ILE A 34 -5.02 17.51 3.53
CA ILE A 34 -6.42 17.28 3.91
C ILE A 34 -7.34 18.24 3.14
N GLU A 35 -6.99 19.51 2.97
CA GLU A 35 -7.80 20.45 2.17
C GLU A 35 -7.86 20.03 0.69
N ILE A 36 -6.77 19.53 0.11
CA ILE A 36 -6.76 18.96 -1.25
C ILE A 36 -7.68 17.74 -1.34
N TYR A 37 -7.67 16.88 -0.32
CA TYR A 37 -8.56 15.72 -0.24
C TYR A 37 -10.03 16.15 -0.19
N LYS A 38 -10.38 17.11 0.66
CA LYS A 38 -11.73 17.71 0.75
C LYS A 38 -12.18 18.30 -0.59
N GLN A 39 -11.29 19.00 -1.30
CA GLN A 39 -11.63 19.52 -2.61
C GLN A 39 -11.90 18.39 -3.61
N SER A 40 -11.16 17.30 -3.55
CA SER A 40 -11.39 16.12 -4.38
C SER A 40 -12.74 15.47 -4.07
N MET A 41 -13.16 15.40 -2.81
CA MET A 41 -14.49 14.93 -2.41
C MET A 41 -15.60 15.80 -3.03
N ARG A 42 -15.49 17.13 -2.92
CA ARG A 42 -16.46 18.07 -3.53
C ARG A 42 -16.55 17.90 -5.05
N ASN A 43 -15.42 17.71 -5.71
CA ASN A 43 -15.37 17.47 -7.14
C ASN A 43 -16.09 16.16 -7.53
N LEU A 44 -15.93 15.10 -6.76
CA LEU A 44 -16.62 13.83 -6.98
C LEU A 44 -18.12 13.94 -6.73
N ALA A 45 -18.53 14.60 -5.66
CA ALA A 45 -19.94 14.85 -5.36
C ALA A 45 -20.62 15.69 -6.45
N ALA A 46 -19.94 16.72 -6.98
CA ALA A 46 -20.43 17.52 -8.10
C ALA A 46 -20.66 16.68 -9.38
N GLU A 47 -19.94 15.58 -9.53
CA GLU A 47 -20.15 14.57 -10.58
C GLU A 47 -21.22 13.51 -10.18
N GLY A 48 -21.88 13.65 -9.01
CA GLY A 48 -22.90 12.70 -8.53
C GLY A 48 -22.31 11.38 -8.05
N ILE A 49 -21.11 11.39 -7.51
CA ILE A 49 -20.46 10.24 -6.88
C ILE A 49 -20.46 10.48 -5.37
N HIS A 50 -21.25 9.69 -4.65
CA HIS A 50 -21.50 9.84 -3.22
C HIS A 50 -20.95 8.68 -2.38
N THR A 51 -20.10 7.84 -2.98
CA THR A 51 -19.39 6.76 -2.26
C THR A 51 -17.93 6.79 -2.62
N ILE A 52 -17.10 7.02 -1.61
CA ILE A 52 -15.64 7.08 -1.74
C ILE A 52 -15.02 6.09 -0.78
N CYS A 53 -14.24 5.14 -1.32
CA CYS A 53 -13.38 4.30 -0.52
C CYS A 53 -12.04 4.99 -0.30
N TYR A 54 -11.42 4.75 0.84
CA TYR A 54 -10.06 5.22 1.13
C TYR A 54 -9.26 4.13 1.82
N ASN A 55 -7.94 4.20 1.68
CA ASN A 55 -7.00 3.33 2.35
C ASN A 55 -6.09 4.15 3.26
N PHE A 56 -5.95 3.72 4.53
CA PHE A 56 -5.07 4.35 5.51
C PHE A 56 -3.96 3.37 5.92
N MET A 57 -3.29 2.81 4.92
CA MET A 57 -2.22 1.83 5.09
C MET A 57 -0.86 2.52 4.96
N PRO A 58 0.03 2.42 5.98
CA PRO A 58 1.36 3.02 5.92
C PRO A 58 2.21 2.37 4.84
N VAL A 59 2.80 3.17 3.96
CA VAL A 59 3.77 2.81 2.93
C VAL A 59 3.28 1.79 1.92
N LEU A 60 2.93 0.58 2.36
CA LEU A 60 2.37 -0.49 1.52
C LEU A 60 0.86 -0.51 1.63
N ASP A 61 0.21 -0.51 0.47
CA ASP A 61 -1.15 -0.97 0.29
C ASP A 61 -1.16 -2.52 0.28
N TRP A 62 -2.00 -3.18 -0.49
CA TRP A 62 -2.01 -4.63 -0.59
C TRP A 62 -0.87 -5.14 -1.48
N ALA A 63 0.17 -5.72 -0.87
CA ALA A 63 1.31 -6.27 -1.57
C ALA A 63 1.01 -7.64 -2.20
N ARG A 64 1.70 -7.95 -3.29
CA ARG A 64 1.74 -9.27 -3.91
C ARG A 64 3.18 -9.63 -4.24
N THR A 65 3.52 -10.90 -4.05
CA THR A 65 4.86 -11.42 -4.36
C THR A 65 4.93 -12.00 -5.76
N ASP A 66 3.78 -12.44 -6.31
CA ASP A 66 3.64 -12.93 -7.67
C ASP A 66 2.31 -12.42 -8.26
N LEU A 67 2.37 -11.89 -9.49
CA LEU A 67 1.21 -11.32 -10.18
C LEU A 67 0.57 -12.30 -11.19
N MET A 68 1.23 -13.41 -11.48
CA MET A 68 0.81 -14.39 -12.48
C MET A 68 1.01 -15.81 -11.96
N HIS A 69 0.70 -16.03 -10.67
CA HIS A 69 0.85 -17.33 -10.05
C HIS A 69 -0.03 -18.37 -10.74
N PRO A 70 0.57 -19.47 -11.27
CA PRO A 70 -0.20 -20.47 -11.99
C PRO A 70 -1.05 -21.33 -11.04
N ASN A 71 -2.29 -21.55 -11.41
CA ASN A 71 -3.20 -22.47 -10.73
C ASN A 71 -3.23 -23.84 -11.43
N ALA A 72 -3.67 -24.87 -10.72
CA ALA A 72 -3.75 -26.24 -11.24
C ALA A 72 -4.71 -26.39 -12.44
N ASP A 73 -5.67 -25.50 -12.58
CA ASP A 73 -6.64 -25.46 -13.68
C ASP A 73 -6.16 -24.72 -14.93
N GLY A 74 -4.90 -24.23 -14.92
CA GLY A 74 -4.28 -23.48 -16.01
C GLY A 74 -4.59 -21.98 -16.01
N THR A 75 -5.34 -21.50 -15.05
CA THR A 75 -5.52 -20.05 -14.83
C THR A 75 -4.34 -19.46 -14.05
N SER A 76 -4.31 -18.14 -13.90
CA SER A 76 -3.34 -17.46 -13.03
C SER A 76 -4.04 -16.44 -12.14
N ASN A 77 -3.44 -16.17 -10.99
CA ASN A 77 -3.95 -15.17 -10.04
C ASN A 77 -2.83 -14.38 -9.37
N LEU A 78 -3.23 -13.33 -8.66
CA LEU A 78 -2.36 -12.61 -7.75
C LEU A 78 -2.09 -13.46 -6.52
N TYR A 79 -0.82 -13.58 -6.11
CA TYR A 79 -0.40 -14.43 -5.01
C TYR A 79 0.51 -13.69 -4.03
N PHE A 80 0.34 -13.99 -2.75
CA PHE A 80 1.20 -13.50 -1.67
C PHE A 80 1.85 -14.66 -0.92
N SER A 81 3.17 -14.68 -0.89
CA SER A 81 3.97 -15.63 -0.12
C SER A 81 4.64 -14.94 1.05
N PHE A 82 4.34 -15.34 2.27
CA PHE A 82 5.02 -14.83 3.47
C PHE A 82 6.53 -15.04 3.40
N ALA A 83 6.99 -16.18 2.91
CA ALA A 83 8.42 -16.47 2.81
C ALA A 83 9.13 -15.56 1.79
N HIS A 84 8.54 -15.30 0.62
CA HIS A 84 9.11 -14.36 -0.35
C HIS A 84 9.07 -12.92 0.16
N PHE A 85 8.01 -12.53 0.87
CA PHE A 85 7.94 -11.21 1.47
C PHE A 85 8.94 -11.05 2.63
N ALA A 86 9.13 -12.09 3.45
CA ALA A 86 10.17 -12.13 4.49
C ALA A 86 11.58 -12.08 3.88
N TYR A 87 11.82 -12.79 2.77
CA TYR A 87 13.07 -12.68 2.03
C TYR A 87 13.32 -11.24 1.55
N PHE A 88 12.32 -10.60 0.97
CA PHE A 88 12.40 -9.20 0.57
C PHE A 88 12.75 -8.29 1.76
N ASP A 89 12.07 -8.44 2.89
CA ASP A 89 12.27 -7.63 4.09
C ASP A 89 13.68 -7.81 4.70
N ILE A 90 14.14 -9.07 4.79
CA ILE A 90 15.41 -9.41 5.43
C ILE A 90 16.61 -9.13 4.52
N HIS A 91 16.57 -9.58 3.26
CA HIS A 91 17.76 -9.60 2.39
C HIS A 91 17.83 -8.44 1.40
N ILE A 92 16.69 -7.95 0.92
CA ILE A 92 16.62 -6.86 -0.06
C ILE A 92 16.47 -5.51 0.66
N LEU A 93 15.41 -5.37 1.45
CA LEU A 93 15.13 -4.15 2.21
C LEU A 93 16.13 -3.97 3.36
N LYS A 94 16.55 -5.06 3.98
CA LYS A 94 17.49 -5.11 5.12
C LYS A 94 16.98 -4.28 6.29
N ARG A 95 15.68 -4.41 6.59
CA ARG A 95 15.04 -3.69 7.70
C ARG A 95 15.63 -4.16 9.03
N GLU A 96 15.99 -3.20 9.87
CA GLU A 96 16.46 -3.48 11.24
C GLU A 96 15.38 -4.25 12.03
N GLY A 97 15.76 -5.33 12.72
CA GLY A 97 14.85 -6.17 13.47
C GLY A 97 14.02 -7.18 12.65
N ALA A 98 14.07 -7.15 11.31
CA ALA A 98 13.25 -8.00 10.45
C ALA A 98 13.32 -9.50 10.81
N VAL A 99 14.54 -10.03 11.04
CA VAL A 99 14.73 -11.45 11.39
C VAL A 99 14.01 -11.81 12.68
N GLU A 100 14.07 -10.94 13.68
CA GLU A 100 13.42 -11.19 14.98
C GLU A 100 11.89 -11.07 14.88
N ASP A 101 11.40 -10.13 14.12
CA ASP A 101 9.98 -9.97 13.86
C ASP A 101 9.42 -11.18 13.12
N TRP A 102 10.10 -11.66 12.07
CA TRP A 102 9.70 -12.86 11.33
C TRP A 102 9.81 -14.14 12.15
N ARG A 103 10.75 -14.23 13.11
CA ARG A 103 10.83 -15.35 14.06
C ARG A 103 9.61 -15.39 14.98
N LYS A 104 9.10 -14.23 15.39
CA LYS A 104 7.91 -14.11 16.26
C LYS A 104 6.60 -14.23 15.49
N PHE A 105 6.64 -13.99 14.17
CA PHE A 105 5.46 -14.03 13.33
C PHE A 105 4.82 -15.42 13.34
N LYS A 106 3.53 -15.49 13.63
CA LYS A 106 2.74 -16.72 13.63
C LYS A 106 1.48 -16.54 12.82
N ILE A 107 1.11 -17.57 12.09
CA ILE A 107 -0.17 -17.65 11.38
C ILE A 107 -1.03 -18.62 12.20
N GLU A 108 -2.17 -18.17 12.68
CA GLU A 108 -3.08 -19.00 13.47
C GLU A 108 -3.48 -20.25 12.69
N GLY A 109 -3.35 -21.42 13.35
CA GLY A 109 -3.68 -22.72 12.75
C GLY A 109 -2.69 -23.23 11.70
N VAL A 110 -1.56 -22.56 11.49
CA VAL A 110 -0.54 -22.97 10.51
C VAL A 110 0.82 -23.06 11.17
N GLU A 111 1.37 -24.27 11.22
CA GLU A 111 2.76 -24.50 11.62
C GLU A 111 3.67 -24.34 10.40
N ARG A 112 4.38 -23.20 10.32
CA ARG A 112 5.37 -22.92 9.27
C ARG A 112 6.60 -22.27 9.90
N ASP A 113 7.77 -22.70 9.46
CA ASP A 113 9.04 -22.02 9.73
C ASP A 113 9.39 -21.11 8.56
N ILE A 114 8.92 -19.87 8.63
CA ILE A 114 9.13 -18.87 7.57
C ILE A 114 10.64 -18.62 7.37
N LEU A 115 11.47 -18.64 8.43
CA LEU A 115 12.91 -18.40 8.28
C LEU A 115 13.63 -19.55 7.58
N ALA A 116 13.21 -20.80 7.79
CA ALA A 116 13.75 -21.93 7.03
C ALA A 116 13.36 -21.85 5.54
N GLU A 117 12.14 -21.43 5.24
CA GLU A 117 11.71 -21.18 3.86
C GLU A 117 12.48 -20.02 3.22
N VAL A 118 12.75 -18.93 3.95
CA VAL A 118 13.59 -17.80 3.50
C VAL A 118 15.00 -18.27 3.14
N GLU A 119 15.60 -19.14 3.94
CA GLU A 119 16.94 -19.69 3.65
C GLU A 119 16.93 -20.53 2.36
N THR A 120 15.88 -21.31 2.13
CA THR A 120 15.70 -22.06 0.88
C THR A 120 15.59 -21.12 -0.32
N ILE A 121 14.78 -20.05 -0.19
CA ILE A 121 14.64 -19.02 -1.25
C ILE A 121 15.99 -18.36 -1.51
N ARG A 122 16.75 -18.01 -0.48
CA ARG A 122 18.07 -17.39 -0.60
C ARG A 122 19.06 -18.23 -1.40
N GLN A 123 18.96 -19.57 -1.30
CA GLN A 123 19.84 -20.50 -2.01
C GLN A 123 19.41 -20.75 -3.47
N THR A 124 18.15 -20.55 -3.80
CA THR A 124 17.56 -20.96 -5.08
C THR A 124 17.13 -19.80 -5.97
N MET A 125 16.90 -18.61 -5.39
CA MET A 125 16.42 -17.43 -6.14
C MET A 125 17.49 -16.90 -7.09
N THR A 126 17.12 -16.73 -8.35
CA THR A 126 17.98 -16.08 -9.34
C THR A 126 17.89 -14.56 -9.23
N GLN A 127 18.84 -13.87 -9.84
CA GLN A 127 18.85 -12.41 -9.88
C GLN A 127 17.62 -11.85 -10.60
N GLU A 128 17.15 -12.50 -11.65
CA GLU A 128 15.94 -12.11 -12.38
C GLU A 128 14.68 -12.26 -11.51
N GLN A 129 14.60 -13.34 -10.74
CA GLN A 129 13.48 -13.57 -9.80
C GLN A 129 13.50 -12.57 -8.66
N GLU A 130 14.67 -12.21 -8.14
CA GLU A 130 14.81 -11.17 -7.13
C GLU A 130 14.36 -9.81 -7.67
N GLN A 131 14.78 -9.44 -8.87
CA GLN A 131 14.34 -8.21 -9.52
C GLN A 131 12.82 -8.20 -9.74
N GLN A 132 12.25 -9.32 -10.20
CA GLN A 132 10.81 -9.45 -10.38
C GLN A 132 10.04 -9.32 -9.05
N LEU A 133 10.58 -9.86 -7.96
CA LEU A 133 9.99 -9.74 -6.62
C LEU A 133 9.97 -8.27 -6.15
N ILE A 134 11.07 -7.54 -6.35
CA ILE A 134 11.15 -6.10 -6.06
C ILE A 134 10.09 -5.33 -6.86
N GLU A 135 10.01 -5.57 -8.15
CA GLU A 135 9.03 -4.92 -9.02
C GLU A 135 7.59 -5.20 -8.58
N ASN A 136 7.29 -6.46 -8.26
CA ASN A 136 5.95 -6.85 -7.82
C ASN A 136 5.57 -6.16 -6.52
N ILE A 137 6.44 -6.15 -5.51
CA ILE A 137 6.14 -5.60 -4.18
C ILE A 137 6.13 -4.07 -4.19
N VAL A 138 7.13 -3.43 -4.84
CA VAL A 138 7.39 -1.99 -4.65
C VAL A 138 6.81 -1.14 -5.79
N ILE A 139 6.68 -1.69 -7.00
CA ILE A 139 6.28 -0.90 -8.16
C ILE A 139 4.87 -1.26 -8.63
N LYS A 140 4.67 -2.52 -9.01
CA LYS A 140 3.46 -2.92 -9.76
C LYS A 140 2.20 -2.96 -8.91
N THR A 141 2.32 -3.29 -7.62
CA THR A 141 1.19 -3.34 -6.69
C THR A 141 0.98 -2.03 -5.91
N GLN A 142 1.92 -1.09 -6.00
CA GLN A 142 1.89 0.19 -5.27
C GLN A 142 1.66 1.35 -6.24
N GLY A 143 0.56 1.33 -6.98
CA GLY A 143 0.23 2.36 -7.98
C GLY A 143 0.27 3.80 -7.45
N PHE A 144 0.05 3.98 -6.15
CA PHE A 144 0.11 5.29 -5.48
C PHE A 144 1.54 5.73 -5.15
N VAL A 145 2.48 4.80 -5.05
CA VAL A 145 3.88 5.09 -4.75
C VAL A 145 4.58 5.69 -5.97
N SER A 146 4.13 5.36 -7.17
CA SER A 146 4.69 5.89 -8.42
C SER A 146 4.65 7.42 -8.51
N GLY A 147 3.68 8.08 -7.87
CA GLY A 147 3.61 9.54 -7.76
C GLY A 147 4.66 10.16 -6.82
N ASN A 148 5.32 9.35 -5.99
CA ASN A 148 6.34 9.80 -5.03
C ASN A 148 7.78 9.62 -5.54
N PHE A 149 7.99 9.05 -6.73
CA PHE A 149 9.30 9.03 -7.36
C PHE A 149 9.69 10.45 -7.77
N LYS A 150 10.77 10.96 -7.17
CA LYS A 150 11.40 12.17 -7.65
C LYS A 150 12.16 11.86 -8.93
N GLU A 151 12.18 12.81 -9.85
CA GLU A 151 12.98 12.71 -11.07
C GLU A 151 14.44 12.36 -10.70
N GLY A 152 14.92 11.19 -11.16
CA GLY A 152 16.26 10.68 -10.86
C GLY A 152 16.35 9.63 -9.74
N GLU A 153 15.29 9.30 -9.02
CA GLU A 153 15.30 8.16 -8.08
C GLU A 153 15.32 6.84 -8.86
N LYS A 154 16.49 6.19 -8.88
CA LYS A 154 16.73 4.98 -9.67
C LYS A 154 16.46 3.66 -8.93
N HIS A 155 16.18 3.69 -7.61
CA HIS A 155 16.04 2.48 -6.80
C HIS A 155 14.74 2.45 -5.99
N PRO A 156 13.77 1.60 -6.39
CA PRO A 156 12.50 1.43 -5.68
C PRO A 156 12.68 1.08 -4.19
N VAL A 157 13.68 0.27 -3.87
CA VAL A 157 14.00 -0.16 -2.49
C VAL A 157 14.45 1.02 -1.62
N GLU A 158 15.19 1.99 -2.17
CA GLU A 158 15.63 3.17 -1.42
C GLU A 158 14.45 4.11 -1.12
N LEU A 159 13.55 4.31 -2.08
CA LEU A 159 12.30 5.02 -1.84
C LEU A 159 11.51 4.36 -0.70
N PHE A 160 11.38 3.04 -0.76
CA PHE A 160 10.67 2.29 0.26
C PHE A 160 11.29 2.44 1.65
N ARG A 161 12.63 2.37 1.77
CA ARG A 161 13.34 2.64 3.03
C ARG A 161 13.10 4.06 3.55
N ARG A 162 13.12 5.05 2.66
CA ARG A 162 12.85 6.44 3.01
C ARG A 162 11.42 6.62 3.54
N LEU A 163 10.43 6.00 2.90
CA LEU A 163 9.04 6.04 3.37
C LEU A 163 8.89 5.36 4.73
N LEU A 164 9.48 4.18 4.93
CA LEU A 164 9.49 3.51 6.24
C LEU A 164 10.13 4.37 7.34
N ALA A 165 11.19 5.11 7.02
CA ALA A 165 11.84 5.98 8.00
C ALA A 165 10.93 7.10 8.53
N LEU A 166 9.90 7.52 7.77
CA LEU A 166 8.91 8.50 8.22
C LEU A 166 8.03 7.96 9.36
N TYR A 167 7.93 6.64 9.47
CA TYR A 167 7.11 5.95 10.47
C TYR A 167 7.90 5.45 11.68
N LYS A 168 9.19 5.78 11.80
CA LYS A 168 10.07 5.26 12.86
C LYS A 168 9.50 5.47 14.27
N ASP A 169 8.85 6.63 14.49
CA ASP A 169 8.29 7.02 15.79
C ASP A 169 6.74 6.96 15.78
N ILE A 170 6.16 6.26 14.81
CA ILE A 170 4.71 6.11 14.65
C ILE A 170 4.32 4.68 14.99
N ASP A 171 3.86 4.48 16.20
CA ASP A 171 3.28 3.22 16.64
C ASP A 171 1.80 3.09 16.18
N THR A 172 1.20 1.97 16.54
CA THR A 172 -0.20 1.67 16.19
C THR A 172 -1.18 2.69 16.74
N ASP A 173 -0.96 3.18 17.95
CA ASP A 173 -1.87 4.15 18.60
C ASP A 173 -1.72 5.52 17.95
N LYS A 174 -0.49 5.94 17.66
CA LYS A 174 -0.23 7.19 16.92
C LYS A 174 -0.81 7.16 15.52
N LEU A 175 -0.73 6.03 14.82
CA LEU A 175 -1.34 5.86 13.51
C LEU A 175 -2.88 6.00 13.60
N ARG A 176 -3.51 5.41 14.61
CA ARG A 176 -4.96 5.55 14.86
C ARG A 176 -5.36 6.98 15.20
N GLU A 177 -4.55 7.71 15.99
CA GLU A 177 -4.77 9.14 16.27
C GLU A 177 -4.72 9.96 14.97
N ASN A 178 -3.74 9.71 14.11
CA ASN A 178 -3.63 10.40 12.82
C ASN A 178 -4.82 10.08 11.90
N MET A 179 -5.27 8.83 11.88
CA MET A 179 -6.48 8.45 11.15
C MET A 179 -7.72 9.15 11.70
N LYS A 180 -7.88 9.18 13.03
CA LYS A 180 -8.99 9.91 13.69
C LYS A 180 -8.96 11.40 13.34
N TYR A 181 -7.78 12.01 13.35
CA TYR A 181 -7.62 13.42 12.98
C TYR A 181 -8.09 13.66 11.53
N PHE A 182 -7.62 12.84 10.60
CA PHE A 182 -8.02 12.92 9.20
C PHE A 182 -9.54 12.75 9.03
N LEU A 183 -10.11 11.70 9.60
CA LEU A 183 -11.55 11.44 9.49
C LEU A 183 -12.37 12.58 10.10
N SER A 184 -11.99 13.09 11.28
CA SER A 184 -12.68 14.21 11.91
C SER A 184 -12.63 15.48 11.05
N ALA A 185 -11.55 15.68 10.31
CA ALA A 185 -11.41 16.85 9.44
C ALA A 185 -12.25 16.76 8.16
N ILE A 186 -12.50 15.55 7.62
CA ILE A 186 -13.28 15.38 6.38
C ILE A 186 -14.77 15.19 6.64
N MET A 187 -15.21 14.75 7.82
CA MET A 187 -16.63 14.49 8.13
C MET A 187 -17.57 15.66 7.79
N PRO A 188 -17.24 16.95 8.08
CA PRO A 188 -18.10 18.06 7.67
C PRO A 188 -18.33 18.16 6.16
N VAL A 189 -17.34 17.73 5.36
CA VAL A 189 -17.46 17.69 3.90
C VAL A 189 -18.26 16.47 3.45
N CYS A 190 -18.19 15.36 4.19
CA CYS A 190 -19.09 14.23 3.92
C CYS A 190 -20.55 14.66 4.09
N ASP A 191 -20.88 15.35 5.18
CA ASP A 191 -22.24 15.87 5.45
C ASP A 191 -22.65 16.91 4.38
N GLU A 192 -21.73 17.81 4.00
CA GLU A 192 -21.98 18.84 2.96
C GLU A 192 -22.32 18.21 1.58
N CYS A 193 -21.64 17.10 1.26
CA CYS A 193 -21.66 16.49 -0.06
C CYS A 193 -22.54 15.23 -0.16
N ASP A 194 -23.15 14.80 0.92
CA ASP A 194 -23.92 13.53 0.99
C ASP A 194 -23.06 12.31 0.57
N ILE A 195 -21.81 12.25 1.13
CA ILE A 195 -20.83 11.17 0.90
C ILE A 195 -20.79 10.23 2.09
#